data_bd903d1b957dd4936b906dceac677e64
#
_entry.id   bd903d1b957dd4936b906dceac677e64
#
_cell.length_a   1.000
_cell.length_b   1.000
_cell.length_c   1.000
_cell.angle_alpha   90.00
_cell.angle_beta   90.00
_cell.angle_gamma   90.00
#
_symmetry.space_group_name_H-M   'P 1'
#
loop_
_entity.id
_entity.type
_entity.pdbx_description
1 polymer ?
#
loop_
_entity_poly.entity_id
_entity_poly.type
_entity_poly.pdbx_seq_one_letter_code
_entity_poly.pdbx_strand_id
1 'polypeptide(L)'
;MTDPAELAATIADETSDILIGMDDLVEQLTISLLTRGHVLLEGVPGVAKTTLANTFARASGLTFTRVQMTPDILPADITGASIYREQTGEFEIRKGPIFENVVVADEINRATPKTQSALLEAMAEGQVSIEGETLELPEPFLVIATQNPIEMEGTFELPEAQRDRFQQKLIVDLPDENTERAMLKRFGNAPMMGPSDASAAVSPADIAAARDVVMNVNVEEAVHDYILGLVAASRTHSDTAYGASPRGSLALLQTAKARAAIRGREYVINDDVKQLVEPVLRHRLVLSTDAELSNITPDDIIADIVSSVVPPEGQIQDADLLNDAPEPSTD
;
A
#
# COMPACT_ATOMS: atom_id res chain seq x y z
N MET A 1 -17.29 -17.77 5.29
CA MET A 1 -16.13 -16.93 5.72
C MET A 1 -15.22 -16.86 4.52
N THR A 2 -15.00 -15.70 3.94
CA THR A 2 -14.22 -15.57 2.71
C THR A 2 -12.76 -15.86 3.00
N ASP A 3 -12.15 -16.79 2.27
CA ASP A 3 -10.75 -17.15 2.38
C ASP A 3 -9.89 -16.01 1.81
N PRO A 4 -8.95 -15.41 2.57
CA PRO A 4 -8.06 -14.37 2.07
C PRO A 4 -7.21 -14.79 0.87
N ALA A 5 -6.83 -16.08 0.76
CA ALA A 5 -6.09 -16.60 -0.38
C ALA A 5 -6.94 -16.61 -1.64
N GLU A 6 -8.20 -17.08 -1.55
CA GLU A 6 -9.15 -17.05 -2.66
C GLU A 6 -9.46 -15.60 -3.09
N LEU A 7 -9.66 -14.70 -2.12
CA LEU A 7 -9.90 -13.28 -2.39
C LEU A 7 -8.72 -12.66 -3.16
N ALA A 8 -7.49 -12.86 -2.69
CA ALA A 8 -6.28 -12.31 -3.33
C ALA A 8 -6.09 -12.88 -4.74
N ALA A 9 -6.26 -14.19 -4.93
CA ALA A 9 -6.18 -14.82 -6.24
C ALA A 9 -7.24 -14.26 -7.21
N THR A 10 -8.48 -14.10 -6.75
CA THR A 10 -9.57 -13.56 -7.55
C THR A 10 -9.30 -12.11 -8.00
N ILE A 11 -8.76 -11.25 -7.13
CA ILE A 11 -8.36 -9.89 -7.49
C ILE A 11 -7.20 -9.93 -8.50
N ALA A 12 -6.19 -10.76 -8.27
CA ALA A 12 -5.04 -10.90 -9.15
C ALA A 12 -5.45 -11.36 -10.56
N ASP A 13 -6.29 -12.38 -10.66
CA ASP A 13 -6.81 -12.89 -11.93
C ASP A 13 -7.58 -11.82 -12.71
N GLU A 14 -8.48 -11.08 -12.05
CA GLU A 14 -9.29 -10.02 -12.68
C GLU A 14 -8.44 -8.84 -13.18
N THR A 15 -7.30 -8.58 -12.55
CA THR A 15 -6.42 -7.46 -12.90
C THR A 15 -5.33 -7.82 -13.91
N SER A 16 -4.98 -9.10 -14.05
CA SER A 16 -3.81 -9.60 -14.80
C SER A 16 -3.78 -9.20 -16.27
N ASP A 17 -4.94 -9.15 -16.91
CA ASP A 17 -5.06 -8.79 -18.32
C ASP A 17 -4.84 -7.30 -18.61
N ILE A 18 -5.01 -6.45 -17.58
CA ILE A 18 -4.91 -4.99 -17.68
C ILE A 18 -3.56 -4.51 -17.10
N LEU A 19 -3.12 -5.13 -16.01
CA LEU A 19 -1.93 -4.74 -15.21
C LEU A 19 -0.76 -5.69 -15.47
N ILE A 20 -0.31 -5.77 -16.72
CA ILE A 20 0.75 -6.70 -17.13
C ILE A 20 2.06 -6.38 -16.39
N GLY A 21 2.60 -7.39 -15.66
CA GLY A 21 3.84 -7.27 -14.90
C GLY A 21 3.72 -6.47 -13.61
N MET A 22 2.51 -6.30 -13.07
CA MET A 22 2.25 -5.58 -11.82
C MET A 22 1.70 -6.50 -10.70
N ASP A 23 1.87 -7.81 -10.81
CA ASP A 23 1.31 -8.80 -9.89
C ASP A 23 1.74 -8.54 -8.45
N ASP A 24 3.02 -8.24 -8.22
CA ASP A 24 3.56 -7.91 -6.90
C ASP A 24 2.91 -6.63 -6.31
N LEU A 25 2.66 -5.61 -7.14
CA LEU A 25 1.99 -4.39 -6.71
C LEU A 25 0.53 -4.64 -6.34
N VAL A 26 -0.17 -5.51 -7.07
CA VAL A 26 -1.54 -5.94 -6.76
C VAL A 26 -1.57 -6.71 -5.44
N GLU A 27 -0.60 -7.61 -5.21
CA GLU A 27 -0.45 -8.31 -3.92
C GLU A 27 -0.24 -7.32 -2.76
N GLN A 28 0.67 -6.36 -2.90
CA GLN A 28 0.95 -5.36 -1.87
C GLN A 28 -0.26 -4.43 -1.59
N LEU A 29 -1.01 -4.06 -2.64
CA LEU A 29 -2.27 -3.32 -2.48
C LEU A 29 -3.33 -4.15 -1.74
N THR A 30 -3.42 -5.46 -2.04
CA THR A 30 -4.32 -6.39 -1.36
C THR A 30 -3.95 -6.53 0.12
N ILE A 31 -2.66 -6.68 0.44
CA ILE A 31 -2.15 -6.68 1.82
C ILE A 31 -2.55 -5.39 2.54
N SER A 32 -2.32 -4.22 1.92
CA SER A 32 -2.70 -2.93 2.50
C SER A 32 -4.21 -2.79 2.69
N LEU A 33 -5.01 -3.24 1.73
CA LEU A 33 -6.47 -3.27 1.84
C LEU A 33 -6.95 -4.12 3.02
N LEU A 34 -6.37 -5.31 3.21
CA LEU A 34 -6.73 -6.23 4.28
C LEU A 34 -6.28 -5.76 5.68
N THR A 35 -5.25 -4.91 5.75
CA THR A 35 -4.70 -4.39 7.00
C THR A 35 -5.12 -2.95 7.33
N ARG A 36 -6.06 -2.37 6.57
CA ARG A 36 -6.48 -0.96 6.68
C ARG A 36 -5.32 0.02 6.51
N GLY A 37 -4.30 -0.38 5.76
CA GLY A 37 -3.14 0.44 5.46
C GLY A 37 -3.40 1.38 4.29
N HIS A 38 -2.58 2.42 4.19
CA HIS A 38 -2.54 3.32 3.05
C HIS A 38 -1.19 3.21 2.36
N VAL A 39 -1.14 3.50 1.06
CA VAL A 39 0.03 3.23 0.22
C VAL A 39 0.56 4.51 -0.43
N LEU A 40 1.87 4.64 -0.41
CA LEU A 40 2.60 5.65 -1.17
C LEU A 40 3.20 4.99 -2.41
N LEU A 41 2.74 5.35 -3.61
CA LEU A 41 3.30 4.89 -4.88
C LEU A 41 4.31 5.90 -5.41
N GLU A 42 5.54 5.49 -5.57
CA GLU A 42 6.57 6.31 -6.22
C GLU A 42 6.95 5.71 -7.58
N GLY A 43 7.14 6.55 -8.57
CA GLY A 43 7.57 6.13 -9.91
C GLY A 43 7.49 7.28 -10.90
N VAL A 44 8.21 7.13 -12.00
CA VAL A 44 8.24 8.12 -13.08
C VAL A 44 6.85 8.34 -13.71
N PRO A 45 6.60 9.46 -14.39
CA PRO A 45 5.38 9.65 -15.16
C PRO A 45 5.19 8.57 -16.23
N GLY A 46 3.95 8.13 -16.43
CA GLY A 46 3.62 7.18 -17.50
C GLY A 46 3.71 5.70 -17.15
N VAL A 47 4.13 5.32 -15.92
CA VAL A 47 4.18 3.92 -15.46
C VAL A 47 2.83 3.39 -14.96
N ALA A 48 1.73 3.96 -15.40
CA ALA A 48 0.37 3.49 -15.15
C ALA A 48 -0.10 3.43 -13.67
N LYS A 49 0.46 4.26 -12.75
CA LYS A 49 0.07 4.30 -11.32
C LYS A 49 -1.44 4.50 -11.11
N THR A 50 -2.05 5.42 -11.85
CA THR A 50 -3.50 5.68 -11.76
C THR A 50 -4.32 4.54 -12.36
N THR A 51 -3.82 3.88 -13.42
CA THR A 51 -4.43 2.68 -14.00
C THR A 51 -4.43 1.54 -13.01
N LEU A 52 -3.30 1.28 -12.34
CA LEU A 52 -3.15 0.29 -11.28
C LEU A 52 -4.22 0.50 -10.19
N ALA A 53 -4.29 1.69 -9.62
CA ALA A 53 -5.22 1.99 -8.53
C ALA A 53 -6.70 1.87 -8.95
N ASN A 54 -7.06 2.33 -10.15
CA ASN A 54 -8.43 2.25 -10.65
C ASN A 54 -8.84 0.80 -10.95
N THR A 55 -7.96 0.03 -11.63
CA THR A 55 -8.23 -1.39 -11.93
C THR A 55 -8.37 -2.19 -10.65
N PHE A 56 -7.45 -1.98 -9.68
CA PHE A 56 -7.51 -2.63 -8.37
C PHE A 56 -8.81 -2.30 -7.61
N ALA A 57 -9.23 -1.04 -7.58
CA ALA A 57 -10.47 -0.64 -6.92
C ALA A 57 -11.69 -1.33 -7.53
N ARG A 58 -11.76 -1.39 -8.87
CA ARG A 58 -12.85 -2.06 -9.58
C ARG A 58 -12.89 -3.56 -9.33
N ALA A 59 -11.74 -4.24 -9.46
CA ALA A 59 -11.62 -5.66 -9.17
C ALA A 59 -12.04 -5.98 -7.72
N SER A 60 -11.70 -5.08 -6.79
CA SER A 60 -12.09 -5.18 -5.38
C SER A 60 -13.55 -4.78 -5.09
N GLY A 61 -14.36 -4.45 -6.10
CA GLY A 61 -15.75 -4.02 -5.91
C GLY A 61 -15.93 -2.73 -5.13
N LEU A 62 -14.91 -1.85 -5.16
CA LEU A 62 -14.85 -0.61 -4.39
C LEU A 62 -15.08 0.61 -5.28
N THR A 63 -15.69 1.65 -4.69
CA THR A 63 -15.80 2.94 -5.36
C THR A 63 -14.44 3.62 -5.44
N PHE A 64 -14.23 4.42 -6.50
CA PHE A 64 -12.93 5.01 -6.82
C PHE A 64 -13.06 6.48 -7.18
N THR A 65 -12.14 7.29 -6.68
CA THR A 65 -11.95 8.66 -7.12
C THR A 65 -10.46 9.01 -7.27
N ARG A 66 -10.17 9.94 -8.17
CA ARG A 66 -8.84 10.53 -8.34
C ARG A 66 -8.89 12.00 -8.03
N VAL A 67 -8.01 12.45 -7.15
CA VAL A 67 -7.80 13.85 -6.78
C VAL A 67 -6.41 14.26 -7.23
N GLN A 68 -6.32 15.18 -8.19
CA GLN A 68 -5.04 15.75 -8.61
C GLN A 68 -4.62 16.80 -7.57
N MET A 69 -3.51 16.57 -6.91
CA MET A 69 -3.01 17.38 -5.79
C MET A 69 -2.24 18.62 -6.28
N THR A 70 -2.93 19.50 -7.02
CA THR A 70 -2.33 20.73 -7.53
C THR A 70 -2.08 21.76 -6.42
N PRO A 71 -1.19 22.76 -6.61
CA PRO A 71 -0.86 23.74 -5.56
C PRO A 71 -2.06 24.61 -5.11
N ASP A 72 -3.07 24.73 -5.93
CA ASP A 72 -4.28 25.52 -5.69
C ASP A 72 -5.43 24.74 -5.03
N ILE A 73 -5.32 23.41 -4.93
CA ILE A 73 -6.34 22.58 -4.26
C ILE A 73 -6.45 22.94 -2.77
N LEU A 74 -7.67 23.12 -2.29
CA LEU A 74 -7.94 23.42 -0.90
C LEU A 74 -8.35 22.16 -0.13
N PRO A 75 -8.16 22.11 1.20
CA PRO A 75 -8.65 21.01 2.03
C PRO A 75 -10.14 20.68 1.80
N ALA A 76 -10.98 21.72 1.65
CA ALA A 76 -12.42 21.56 1.42
C ALA A 76 -12.77 20.92 0.06
N ASP A 77 -11.86 20.98 -0.93
CA ASP A 77 -12.05 20.30 -2.21
C ASP A 77 -11.89 18.78 -2.06
N ILE A 78 -11.19 18.33 -1.02
CA ILE A 78 -10.99 16.92 -0.68
C ILE A 78 -12.04 16.42 0.32
N THR A 79 -12.22 17.15 1.43
CA THR A 79 -13.09 16.73 2.51
C THR A 79 -14.55 17.08 2.28
N GLY A 80 -14.82 18.10 1.49
CA GLY A 80 -16.13 18.68 1.34
C GLY A 80 -16.31 19.95 2.17
N ALA A 81 -17.46 20.59 2.02
CA ALA A 81 -17.79 21.85 2.66
C ALA A 81 -19.29 21.94 2.96
N SER A 82 -19.64 22.82 3.90
CA SER A 82 -21.02 23.22 4.13
C SER A 82 -21.42 24.33 3.15
N ILE A 83 -22.50 24.12 2.43
CA ILE A 83 -23.01 25.03 1.39
C ILE A 83 -24.36 25.57 1.82
N TYR A 84 -24.51 26.91 1.84
CA TYR A 84 -25.81 27.54 2.11
C TYR A 84 -26.72 27.40 0.89
N ARG A 85 -27.91 26.82 1.09
CA ARG A 85 -28.97 26.74 0.08
C ARG A 85 -29.96 27.87 0.23
N GLU A 86 -29.94 28.83 -0.67
CA GLU A 86 -30.88 29.96 -0.68
C GLU A 86 -32.35 29.50 -0.72
N GLN A 87 -32.65 28.36 -1.38
CA GLN A 87 -34.01 27.84 -1.55
C GLN A 87 -34.64 27.34 -0.26
N THR A 88 -33.85 26.76 0.63
CA THR A 88 -34.30 26.20 1.92
C THR A 88 -33.95 27.09 3.11
N GLY A 89 -32.98 28.01 2.95
CA GLY A 89 -32.45 28.83 4.04
C GLY A 89 -31.52 28.03 4.98
N GLU A 90 -31.07 26.83 4.60
CA GLU A 90 -30.31 25.92 5.43
C GLU A 90 -28.90 25.68 4.88
N PHE A 91 -28.00 25.29 5.78
CA PHE A 91 -26.68 24.79 5.39
C PHE A 91 -26.77 23.28 5.16
N GLU A 92 -26.21 22.83 4.05
CA GLU A 92 -26.12 21.42 3.70
C GLU A 92 -24.66 21.02 3.51
N ILE A 93 -24.24 19.91 4.13
CA ILE A 93 -22.90 19.36 3.93
C ILE A 93 -22.84 18.68 2.56
N ARG A 94 -21.95 19.17 1.70
CA ARG A 94 -21.56 18.52 0.46
C ARG A 94 -20.28 17.74 0.70
N LYS A 95 -20.39 16.40 0.72
CA LYS A 95 -19.25 15.49 0.85
C LYS A 95 -18.28 15.67 -0.31
N GLY A 96 -16.99 15.68 0.00
CA GLY A 96 -15.90 15.71 -0.97
C GLY A 96 -15.52 14.32 -1.50
N PRO A 97 -14.54 14.25 -2.40
CA PRO A 97 -14.08 13.00 -3.00
C PRO A 97 -13.49 11.99 -1.99
N ILE A 98 -13.12 12.42 -0.79
CA ILE A 98 -12.58 11.54 0.26
C ILE A 98 -13.60 10.50 0.76
N PHE A 99 -14.89 10.68 0.46
CA PHE A 99 -15.95 9.74 0.85
C PHE A 99 -16.14 8.58 -0.14
N GLU A 100 -15.14 8.32 -0.96
CA GLU A 100 -15.04 7.10 -1.77
C GLU A 100 -14.15 6.06 -1.08
N ASN A 101 -14.34 4.77 -1.41
CA ASN A 101 -13.55 3.70 -0.79
C ASN A 101 -12.06 3.78 -1.12
N VAL A 102 -11.73 4.03 -2.41
CA VAL A 102 -10.37 4.17 -2.89
C VAL A 102 -10.14 5.58 -3.41
N VAL A 103 -9.27 6.31 -2.75
CA VAL A 103 -8.90 7.68 -3.10
C VAL A 103 -7.46 7.70 -3.60
N VAL A 104 -7.28 8.06 -4.87
CA VAL A 104 -5.95 8.33 -5.42
C VAL A 104 -5.63 9.80 -5.26
N ALA A 105 -4.69 10.11 -4.38
CA ALA A 105 -4.11 11.45 -4.23
C ALA A 105 -2.90 11.57 -5.15
N ASP A 106 -3.15 12.03 -6.38
CA ASP A 106 -2.14 12.04 -7.43
C ASP A 106 -1.20 13.25 -7.28
N GLU A 107 0.12 12.98 -7.24
CA GLU A 107 1.19 13.97 -7.02
C GLU A 107 1.02 14.71 -5.68
N ILE A 108 0.91 13.95 -4.57
CA ILE A 108 0.64 14.50 -3.24
C ILE A 108 1.62 15.60 -2.82
N ASN A 109 2.89 15.51 -3.26
CA ASN A 109 3.94 16.48 -2.98
C ASN A 109 3.75 17.83 -3.69
N ARG A 110 2.79 18.00 -4.60
CA ARG A 110 2.48 19.31 -5.24
C ARG A 110 1.47 20.12 -4.44
N ALA A 111 0.62 19.48 -3.63
CA ALA A 111 -0.33 20.20 -2.78
C ALA A 111 0.36 20.91 -1.62
N THR A 112 -0.26 21.99 -1.15
CA THR A 112 0.23 22.73 0.01
C THR A 112 0.26 21.85 1.27
N PRO A 113 1.14 22.12 2.25
CA PRO A 113 1.20 21.35 3.51
C PRO A 113 -0.14 21.30 4.26
N LYS A 114 -0.97 22.34 4.14
CA LYS A 114 -2.30 22.38 4.76
C LYS A 114 -3.24 21.35 4.13
N THR A 115 -3.22 21.22 2.82
CA THR A 115 -4.04 20.26 2.08
C THR A 115 -3.55 18.82 2.30
N GLN A 116 -2.22 18.61 2.29
CA GLN A 116 -1.63 17.32 2.65
C GLN A 116 -2.06 16.88 4.05
N SER A 117 -1.98 17.80 5.05
CA SER A 117 -2.35 17.50 6.43
C SER A 117 -3.81 17.08 6.57
N ALA A 118 -4.74 17.71 5.86
CA ALA A 118 -6.16 17.35 5.90
C ALA A 118 -6.41 15.92 5.39
N LEU A 119 -5.77 15.53 4.27
CA LEU A 119 -5.85 14.16 3.76
C LEU A 119 -5.26 13.16 4.74
N LEU A 120 -4.06 13.46 5.28
CA LEU A 120 -3.35 12.56 6.19
C LEU A 120 -4.04 12.45 7.57
N GLU A 121 -4.77 13.48 8.01
CA GLU A 121 -5.61 13.42 9.21
C GLU A 121 -6.78 12.47 8.99
N ALA A 122 -7.49 12.63 7.87
CA ALA A 122 -8.59 11.75 7.49
C ALA A 122 -8.15 10.27 7.37
N MET A 123 -6.95 10.01 6.83
CA MET A 123 -6.35 8.66 6.78
C MET A 123 -6.13 8.08 8.17
N ALA A 124 -5.68 8.89 9.11
CA ALA A 124 -5.35 8.43 10.47
C ALA A 124 -6.59 8.21 11.34
N GLU A 125 -7.60 9.06 11.17
CA GLU A 125 -8.78 9.09 12.03
C GLU A 125 -9.97 8.28 11.47
N GLY A 126 -9.96 7.96 10.15
CA GLY A 126 -11.10 7.32 9.47
C GLY A 126 -12.35 8.20 9.42
N GLN A 127 -12.21 9.48 9.67
CA GLN A 127 -13.30 10.47 9.74
C GLN A 127 -12.82 11.86 9.34
N VAL A 128 -13.76 12.73 8.99
CA VAL A 128 -13.49 14.15 8.74
C VAL A 128 -14.48 15.02 9.50
N SER A 129 -14.04 16.21 9.93
CA SER A 129 -14.92 17.21 10.58
C SER A 129 -15.17 18.37 9.63
N ILE A 130 -16.46 18.66 9.36
CA ILE A 130 -16.93 19.76 8.52
C ILE A 130 -17.86 20.63 9.34
N GLU A 131 -17.48 21.88 9.59
CA GLU A 131 -18.28 22.86 10.37
C GLU A 131 -18.75 22.32 11.74
N GLY A 132 -17.92 21.48 12.38
CA GLY A 132 -18.20 20.90 13.70
C GLY A 132 -19.02 19.61 13.68
N GLU A 133 -19.44 19.14 12.52
CA GLU A 133 -20.01 17.80 12.32
C GLU A 133 -18.92 16.81 11.92
N THR A 134 -18.82 15.69 12.65
CA THR A 134 -17.87 14.62 12.35
C THR A 134 -18.56 13.55 11.53
N LEU A 135 -17.99 13.22 10.38
CA LEU A 135 -18.50 12.25 9.42
C LEU A 135 -17.51 11.12 9.24
N GLU A 136 -17.97 9.89 9.41
CA GLU A 136 -17.18 8.69 9.17
C GLU A 136 -16.91 8.49 7.66
N LEU A 137 -15.71 8.02 7.33
CA LEU A 137 -15.33 7.62 5.98
C LEU A 137 -15.87 6.22 5.67
N PRO A 138 -16.01 5.85 4.39
CA PRO A 138 -16.50 4.53 4.02
C PRO A 138 -15.55 3.42 4.49
N GLU A 139 -16.10 2.24 4.73
CA GLU A 139 -15.31 1.04 5.06
C GLU A 139 -15.57 -0.03 3.98
N PRO A 140 -14.54 -0.55 3.29
CA PRO A 140 -13.10 -0.24 3.41
C PRO A 140 -12.72 1.15 2.92
N PHE A 141 -11.67 1.75 3.50
CA PHE A 141 -11.09 3.01 3.06
C PHE A 141 -9.60 2.83 2.77
N LEU A 142 -9.16 3.19 1.56
CA LEU A 142 -7.78 3.07 1.11
C LEU A 142 -7.36 4.34 0.37
N VAL A 143 -6.32 5.01 0.86
CA VAL A 143 -5.66 6.09 0.12
C VAL A 143 -4.41 5.54 -0.57
N ILE A 144 -4.30 5.81 -1.85
CA ILE A 144 -3.12 5.56 -2.67
C ILE A 144 -2.58 6.93 -3.10
N ALA A 145 -1.56 7.42 -2.40
CA ALA A 145 -0.91 8.66 -2.77
C ALA A 145 0.20 8.38 -3.79
N THR A 146 0.33 9.22 -4.82
CA THR A 146 1.42 9.08 -5.78
C THR A 146 2.45 10.19 -5.61
N GLN A 147 3.73 9.85 -5.86
CA GLN A 147 4.84 10.80 -5.95
C GLN A 147 5.61 10.57 -7.24
N ASN A 148 6.15 11.68 -7.79
CA ASN A 148 7.08 11.64 -8.90
C ASN A 148 8.48 12.02 -8.36
N PRO A 149 9.47 11.12 -8.39
CA PRO A 149 10.80 11.40 -7.84
C PRO A 149 11.61 12.39 -8.69
N ILE A 150 11.22 12.64 -9.94
CA ILE A 150 11.99 13.51 -10.86
C ILE A 150 11.54 14.97 -10.76
N GLU A 151 10.28 15.22 -10.49
CA GLU A 151 9.73 16.58 -10.39
C GLU A 151 9.91 17.14 -8.97
N MET A 152 11.01 17.86 -8.76
CA MET A 152 11.32 18.49 -7.46
C MET A 152 10.96 19.98 -7.44
N GLU A 153 10.84 20.65 -8.59
CA GLU A 153 10.55 22.08 -8.66
C GLU A 153 9.07 22.36 -8.34
N GLY A 154 8.84 23.24 -7.36
CA GLY A 154 7.47 23.59 -6.92
C GLY A 154 6.76 22.53 -6.10
N THR A 155 7.50 21.59 -5.50
CA THR A 155 6.94 20.55 -4.62
C THR A 155 7.15 20.87 -3.15
N PHE A 156 6.26 20.34 -2.31
CA PHE A 156 6.36 20.33 -0.85
C PHE A 156 6.55 18.88 -0.39
N GLU A 157 7.76 18.55 -0.01
CA GLU A 157 8.05 17.20 0.51
C GLU A 157 7.18 16.89 1.74
N LEU A 158 6.73 15.64 1.82
CA LEU A 158 6.05 15.15 3.00
C LEU A 158 7.05 15.03 4.16
N PRO A 159 6.80 15.72 5.30
CA PRO A 159 7.60 15.50 6.50
C PRO A 159 7.60 14.02 6.91
N GLU A 160 8.65 13.57 7.56
CA GLU A 160 8.84 12.18 8.00
C GLU A 160 7.64 11.65 8.80
N ALA A 161 7.14 12.44 9.76
CA ALA A 161 5.97 12.08 10.58
C ALA A 161 4.69 11.91 9.75
N GLN A 162 4.63 12.50 8.56
CA GLN A 162 3.51 12.35 7.63
C GLN A 162 3.70 11.14 6.73
N ARG A 163 4.93 10.89 6.25
CA ARG A 163 5.25 9.67 5.49
C ARG A 163 5.02 8.41 6.32
N ASP A 164 5.31 8.43 7.62
CA ASP A 164 5.11 7.30 8.55
C ASP A 164 3.63 6.89 8.73
N ARG A 165 2.67 7.67 8.21
CA ARG A 165 1.24 7.30 8.18
C ARG A 165 0.91 6.33 7.05
N PHE A 166 1.71 6.28 6.00
CA PHE A 166 1.59 5.27 4.96
C PHE A 166 2.14 3.95 5.48
N GLN A 167 1.40 2.87 5.29
CA GLN A 167 1.82 1.55 5.73
C GLN A 167 2.97 1.03 4.88
N GLN A 168 2.87 1.23 3.56
CA GLN A 168 3.86 0.79 2.58
C GLN A 168 4.21 1.92 1.61
N LYS A 169 5.48 1.94 1.17
CA LYS A 169 5.93 2.70 -0.01
C LYS A 169 6.32 1.71 -1.09
N LEU A 170 5.62 1.74 -2.21
CA LEU A 170 5.82 0.87 -3.36
C LEU A 170 6.47 1.67 -4.50
N ILE A 171 7.48 1.09 -5.11
CA ILE A 171 8.13 1.66 -6.30
C ILE A 171 7.49 1.04 -7.54
N VAL A 172 7.13 1.90 -8.49
CA VAL A 172 6.62 1.49 -9.79
C VAL A 172 7.68 1.81 -10.83
N ASP A 173 8.46 0.81 -11.17
CA ASP A 173 9.55 0.91 -12.13
C ASP A 173 9.03 0.88 -13.59
N LEU A 174 9.92 1.22 -14.51
CA LEU A 174 9.67 0.96 -15.92
C LEU A 174 9.66 -0.55 -16.17
N PRO A 175 8.74 -1.05 -17.02
CA PRO A 175 8.70 -2.46 -17.35
C PRO A 175 10.00 -2.91 -18.05
N ASP A 176 10.39 -4.15 -17.84
CA ASP A 176 11.47 -4.75 -18.60
C ASP A 176 11.05 -5.04 -20.06
N GLU A 177 12.00 -5.38 -20.91
CA GLU A 177 11.74 -5.62 -22.35
C GLU A 177 10.68 -6.73 -22.57
N ASN A 178 10.64 -7.76 -21.74
CA ASN A 178 9.69 -8.86 -21.88
C ASN A 178 8.28 -8.43 -21.51
N THR A 179 8.13 -7.70 -20.42
CA THR A 179 6.88 -7.11 -19.95
C THR A 179 6.35 -6.09 -20.98
N GLU A 180 7.21 -5.20 -21.49
CA GLU A 180 6.84 -4.22 -22.52
C GLU A 180 6.39 -4.91 -23.81
N ARG A 181 7.06 -5.99 -24.21
CA ARG A 181 6.68 -6.82 -25.35
C ARG A 181 5.30 -7.49 -25.14
N ALA A 182 5.02 -7.96 -23.93
CA ALA A 182 3.71 -8.52 -23.59
C ALA A 182 2.61 -7.45 -23.66
N MET A 183 2.88 -6.23 -23.14
CA MET A 183 1.98 -5.08 -23.25
C MET A 183 1.70 -4.72 -24.71
N LEU A 184 2.72 -4.63 -25.57
CA LEU A 184 2.55 -4.34 -27.00
C LEU A 184 1.68 -5.40 -27.70
N LYS A 185 1.87 -6.68 -27.39
CA LYS A 185 1.04 -7.76 -27.94
C LYS A 185 -0.41 -7.67 -27.45
N ARG A 186 -0.62 -7.42 -26.14
CA ARG A 186 -1.94 -7.37 -25.53
C ARG A 186 -2.75 -6.19 -26.04
N PHE A 187 -2.22 -4.99 -25.93
CA PHE A 187 -2.90 -3.76 -26.35
C PHE A 187 -2.93 -3.58 -27.87
N GLY A 188 -2.01 -4.21 -28.62
CA GLY A 188 -2.09 -4.28 -30.08
C GLY A 188 -3.33 -5.05 -30.56
N ASN A 189 -3.79 -6.06 -29.81
CA ASN A 189 -4.99 -6.84 -30.10
C ASN A 189 -6.26 -6.25 -29.44
N ALA A 190 -6.13 -5.54 -28.33
CA ALA A 190 -7.24 -4.94 -27.58
C ALA A 190 -6.90 -3.49 -27.18
N PRO A 191 -6.82 -2.55 -28.15
CA PRO A 191 -6.29 -1.19 -27.91
C PRO A 191 -7.18 -0.34 -26.99
N MET A 192 -8.42 -0.73 -26.75
CA MET A 192 -9.37 -0.01 -25.89
C MET A 192 -9.43 -0.62 -24.48
N MET A 193 -8.68 -1.69 -24.21
CA MET A 193 -8.66 -2.32 -22.90
C MET A 193 -8.09 -1.39 -21.83
N GLY A 194 -8.78 -1.30 -20.69
CA GLY A 194 -8.39 -0.43 -19.60
C GLY A 194 -9.16 -0.73 -18.32
N PRO A 195 -9.08 0.12 -17.29
CA PRO A 195 -9.73 -0.12 -16.00
C PRO A 195 -11.23 -0.39 -16.06
N SER A 196 -11.93 0.14 -17.11
CA SER A 196 -13.36 -0.08 -17.30
C SER A 196 -13.72 -1.53 -17.65
N ASP A 197 -12.77 -2.32 -18.09
CA ASP A 197 -12.96 -3.73 -18.44
C ASP A 197 -12.84 -4.65 -17.21
N ALA A 198 -12.27 -4.15 -16.10
CA ALA A 198 -12.28 -4.88 -14.84
C ALA A 198 -13.67 -4.88 -14.20
N SER A 199 -14.13 -6.06 -13.81
CA SER A 199 -15.38 -6.30 -13.10
C SER A 199 -15.16 -6.38 -11.60
N ALA A 200 -16.22 -6.16 -10.81
CA ALA A 200 -16.16 -6.40 -9.37
C ALA A 200 -16.09 -7.92 -9.12
N ALA A 201 -14.89 -8.39 -8.77
CA ALA A 201 -14.62 -9.81 -8.52
C ALA A 201 -14.91 -10.21 -7.07
N VAL A 202 -14.82 -9.26 -6.14
CA VAL A 202 -15.12 -9.40 -4.71
C VAL A 202 -16.00 -8.24 -4.24
N SER A 203 -16.54 -8.34 -3.04
CA SER A 203 -17.38 -7.29 -2.44
C SER A 203 -16.75 -6.70 -1.17
N PRO A 204 -17.20 -5.50 -0.71
CA PRO A 204 -16.78 -4.96 0.58
C PRO A 204 -17.03 -5.91 1.76
N ALA A 205 -18.08 -6.75 1.69
CA ALA A 205 -18.38 -7.74 2.72
C ALA A 205 -17.35 -8.90 2.73
N ASP A 206 -16.88 -9.32 1.55
CA ASP A 206 -15.82 -10.33 1.44
C ASP A 206 -14.50 -9.79 2.02
N ILE A 207 -14.16 -8.54 1.73
CA ILE A 207 -12.98 -7.87 2.30
C ILE A 207 -13.07 -7.80 3.83
N ALA A 208 -14.24 -7.44 4.38
CA ALA A 208 -14.44 -7.38 5.82
C ALA A 208 -14.27 -8.78 6.47
N ALA A 209 -14.83 -9.81 5.86
CA ALA A 209 -14.68 -11.20 6.33
C ALA A 209 -13.22 -11.69 6.26
N ALA A 210 -12.50 -11.35 5.18
CA ALA A 210 -11.08 -11.68 5.03
C ALA A 210 -10.21 -10.97 6.07
N ARG A 211 -10.52 -9.70 6.42
CA ARG A 211 -9.85 -8.96 7.49
C ARG A 211 -9.98 -9.66 8.85
N ASP A 212 -11.15 -10.21 9.16
CA ASP A 212 -11.37 -10.97 10.38
C ASP A 212 -10.47 -12.23 10.44
N VAL A 213 -10.25 -12.90 9.31
CA VAL A 213 -9.30 -14.02 9.23
C VAL A 213 -7.87 -13.52 9.47
N VAL A 214 -7.44 -12.45 8.78
CA VAL A 214 -6.10 -11.87 8.94
C VAL A 214 -5.82 -11.48 10.40
N MET A 215 -6.79 -10.89 11.11
CA MET A 215 -6.63 -10.53 12.52
C MET A 215 -6.31 -11.74 13.41
N ASN A 216 -6.81 -12.91 13.07
CA ASN A 216 -6.66 -14.15 13.84
C ASN A 216 -5.45 -15.00 13.42
N VAL A 217 -4.65 -14.57 12.42
CA VAL A 217 -3.39 -15.27 12.06
C VAL A 217 -2.44 -15.27 13.24
N ASN A 218 -1.92 -16.46 13.59
CA ASN A 218 -1.02 -16.63 14.71
C ASN A 218 0.37 -16.05 14.42
N VAL A 219 0.99 -15.48 15.44
CA VAL A 219 2.37 -14.96 15.38
C VAL A 219 3.12 -15.46 16.59
N GLU A 220 4.13 -16.26 16.38
CA GLU A 220 4.98 -16.76 17.46
C GLU A 220 5.90 -15.66 18.01
N GLU A 221 6.33 -15.80 19.27
CA GLU A 221 7.21 -14.84 19.95
C GLU A 221 8.52 -14.62 19.17
N ALA A 222 9.04 -15.67 18.58
CA ALA A 222 10.24 -15.62 17.75
C ALA A 222 10.11 -14.69 16.54
N VAL A 223 8.90 -14.58 15.95
CA VAL A 223 8.64 -13.62 14.86
C VAL A 223 8.55 -12.19 15.39
N HIS A 224 7.97 -11.99 16.58
CA HIS A 224 7.98 -10.68 17.23
C HIS A 224 9.43 -10.22 17.49
N ASP A 225 10.28 -11.11 18.02
CA ASP A 225 11.70 -10.81 18.26
C ASP A 225 12.44 -10.47 16.97
N TYR A 226 12.13 -11.19 15.87
CA TYR A 226 12.71 -10.90 14.56
C TYR A 226 12.31 -9.52 14.03
N ILE A 227 11.03 -9.17 14.10
CA ILE A 227 10.54 -7.82 13.72
C ILE A 227 11.22 -6.74 14.58
N LEU A 228 11.31 -6.96 15.90
CA LEU A 228 11.98 -6.03 16.80
C LEU A 228 13.47 -5.90 16.49
N GLY A 229 14.14 -7.01 16.16
CA GLY A 229 15.54 -7.03 15.73
C GLY A 229 15.79 -6.18 14.48
N LEU A 230 14.95 -6.35 13.43
CA LEU A 230 15.03 -5.58 12.20
C LEU A 230 14.83 -4.08 12.44
N VAL A 231 13.82 -3.71 13.23
CA VAL A 231 13.52 -2.30 13.54
C VAL A 231 14.60 -1.71 14.45
N ALA A 232 15.14 -2.47 15.42
CA ALA A 232 16.25 -2.01 16.27
C ALA A 232 17.52 -1.79 15.43
N ALA A 233 17.83 -2.70 14.50
CA ALA A 233 18.96 -2.57 13.59
C ALA A 233 18.85 -1.30 12.74
N SER A 234 17.65 -0.95 12.28
CA SER A 234 17.42 0.29 11.51
C SER A 234 17.76 1.57 12.31
N ARG A 235 17.61 1.52 13.62
CA ARG A 235 17.90 2.68 14.52
C ARG A 235 19.37 2.81 14.88
N THR A 236 20.14 1.75 14.73
CA THR A 236 21.56 1.70 15.13
C THR A 236 22.51 1.58 13.94
N HIS A 237 21.98 1.52 12.72
CA HIS A 237 22.79 1.47 11.51
C HIS A 237 23.61 2.76 11.34
N SER A 238 24.88 2.64 10.92
CA SER A 238 25.83 3.77 10.80
C SER A 238 25.34 4.84 9.82
N ASP A 239 24.65 4.43 8.77
CA ASP A 239 24.20 5.30 7.68
C ASP A 239 22.79 5.86 7.91
N THR A 240 22.20 5.59 9.07
CA THR A 240 20.88 6.08 9.47
C THR A 240 21.00 7.18 10.53
N ALA A 241 20.43 8.35 10.26
CA ALA A 241 20.26 9.40 11.27
C ALA A 241 19.09 9.07 12.21
N TYR A 242 17.97 8.58 11.63
CA TYR A 242 16.82 8.11 12.39
C TYR A 242 16.24 6.86 11.72
N GLY A 243 16.13 5.78 12.50
CA GLY A 243 15.51 4.52 12.06
C GLY A 243 13.97 4.52 12.24
N ALA A 244 13.37 3.40 11.93
CA ALA A 244 11.91 3.25 11.94
C ALA A 244 11.29 3.44 13.34
N SER A 245 10.13 4.09 13.37
CA SER A 245 9.32 4.29 14.57
C SER A 245 8.62 2.97 15.00
N PRO A 246 7.99 2.92 16.19
CA PRO A 246 7.15 1.77 16.57
C PRO A 246 6.00 1.47 15.58
N ARG A 247 5.55 2.46 14.78
CA ARG A 247 4.60 2.23 13.68
C ARG A 247 5.16 1.29 12.63
N GLY A 248 6.48 1.33 12.36
CA GLY A 248 7.14 0.39 11.46
C GLY A 248 7.04 -1.05 11.95
N SER A 249 7.25 -1.30 13.27
CA SER A 249 7.08 -2.64 13.85
C SER A 249 5.64 -3.14 13.70
N LEU A 250 4.66 -2.29 14.01
CA LEU A 250 3.24 -2.64 13.88
C LEU A 250 2.83 -2.87 12.41
N ALA A 251 3.36 -2.07 11.49
CA ALA A 251 3.11 -2.24 10.07
C ALA A 251 3.69 -3.57 9.56
N LEU A 252 4.93 -3.93 9.94
CA LEU A 252 5.52 -5.24 9.60
C LEU A 252 4.68 -6.38 10.14
N LEU A 253 4.24 -6.32 11.40
CA LEU A 253 3.41 -7.34 12.02
C LEU A 253 2.09 -7.52 11.24
N GLN A 254 1.38 -6.42 10.97
CA GLN A 254 0.08 -6.46 10.30
C GLN A 254 0.20 -6.96 8.86
N THR A 255 1.18 -6.45 8.11
CA THR A 255 1.38 -6.85 6.71
C THR A 255 1.86 -8.30 6.60
N ALA A 256 2.71 -8.79 7.53
CA ALA A 256 3.12 -10.18 7.58
C ALA A 256 1.95 -11.14 7.85
N LYS A 257 1.03 -10.78 8.76
CA LYS A 257 -0.22 -11.53 8.98
C LYS A 257 -1.08 -11.61 7.73
N ALA A 258 -1.25 -10.49 7.02
CA ALA A 258 -2.01 -10.47 5.79
C ALA A 258 -1.33 -11.30 4.69
N ARG A 259 0.01 -11.22 4.57
CA ARG A 259 0.76 -12.04 3.61
C ARG A 259 0.62 -13.54 3.90
N ALA A 260 0.74 -13.94 5.15
CA ALA A 260 0.51 -15.34 5.55
C ALA A 260 -0.91 -15.81 5.16
N ALA A 261 -1.93 -14.99 5.45
CA ALA A 261 -3.32 -15.31 5.14
C ALA A 261 -3.58 -15.44 3.63
N ILE A 262 -3.08 -14.52 2.79
CA ILE A 262 -3.24 -14.61 1.33
C ILE A 262 -2.44 -15.76 0.70
N ARG A 263 -1.46 -16.32 1.45
CA ARG A 263 -0.75 -17.56 1.11
C ARG A 263 -1.40 -18.81 1.69
N GLY A 264 -2.61 -18.69 2.24
CA GLY A 264 -3.39 -19.81 2.79
C GLY A 264 -2.87 -20.36 4.13
N ARG A 265 -2.08 -19.59 4.89
CA ARG A 265 -1.52 -19.98 6.17
C ARG A 265 -2.21 -19.29 7.34
N GLU A 266 -2.38 -20.01 8.44
CA GLU A 266 -2.93 -19.51 9.70
C GLU A 266 -1.84 -18.98 10.66
N TYR A 267 -0.58 -18.94 10.21
CA TYR A 267 0.58 -18.48 10.99
C TYR A 267 1.59 -17.76 10.11
N VAL A 268 2.32 -16.82 10.72
CA VAL A 268 3.37 -16.04 10.07
C VAL A 268 4.69 -16.80 10.11
N ILE A 269 5.44 -16.77 9.01
CA ILE A 269 6.82 -17.25 8.91
C ILE A 269 7.80 -16.09 8.71
N ASN A 270 9.09 -16.33 8.93
CA ASN A 270 10.12 -15.29 8.78
C ASN A 270 10.18 -14.71 7.37
N ASP A 271 9.88 -15.52 6.35
CA ASP A 271 9.88 -15.08 4.97
C ASP A 271 8.78 -14.02 4.70
N ASP A 272 7.63 -14.14 5.36
CA ASP A 272 6.58 -13.12 5.26
C ASP A 272 7.07 -11.74 5.72
N VAL A 273 7.84 -11.73 6.81
CA VAL A 273 8.43 -10.48 7.31
C VAL A 273 9.50 -9.98 6.36
N LYS A 274 10.41 -10.85 5.88
CA LYS A 274 11.51 -10.46 4.99
C LYS A 274 11.02 -9.78 3.71
N GLN A 275 9.99 -10.31 3.08
CA GLN A 275 9.43 -9.76 1.84
C GLN A 275 8.78 -8.39 2.04
N LEU A 276 8.45 -8.04 3.27
CA LEU A 276 7.74 -6.80 3.60
C LEU A 276 8.63 -5.74 4.25
N VAL A 277 9.88 -6.09 4.63
CA VAL A 277 10.80 -5.13 5.26
C VAL A 277 11.01 -3.91 4.38
N GLU A 278 11.30 -4.13 3.10
CA GLU A 278 11.61 -3.08 2.15
C GLU A 278 10.42 -2.12 1.91
N PRO A 279 9.24 -2.57 1.45
CA PRO A 279 8.11 -1.68 1.23
C PRO A 279 7.61 -0.99 2.51
N VAL A 280 7.78 -1.62 3.68
CA VAL A 280 7.34 -1.06 4.96
C VAL A 280 8.35 -0.09 5.55
N LEU A 281 9.66 -0.33 5.45
CA LEU A 281 10.67 0.48 6.13
C LEU A 281 11.34 1.55 5.27
N ARG A 282 11.39 1.42 3.93
CA ARG A 282 12.16 2.33 3.05
C ARG A 282 11.82 3.83 3.22
N HIS A 283 10.57 4.16 3.50
CA HIS A 283 10.13 5.55 3.69
C HIS A 283 10.19 6.02 5.14
N ARG A 284 10.62 5.16 6.06
CA ARG A 284 10.74 5.41 7.50
C ARG A 284 12.18 5.63 7.94
N LEU A 285 13.15 5.40 7.05
CA LEU A 285 14.56 5.64 7.33
C LEU A 285 14.93 7.06 6.91
N VAL A 286 15.65 7.74 7.78
CA VAL A 286 16.28 9.04 7.50
C VAL A 286 17.77 8.78 7.42
N LEU A 287 18.36 9.06 6.28
CA LEU A 287 19.78 8.85 6.03
C LEU A 287 20.64 9.81 6.83
N SER A 288 21.85 9.39 7.18
CA SER A 288 22.87 10.31 7.67
C SER A 288 23.41 11.18 6.52
N THR A 289 23.94 12.35 6.84
CA THR A 289 24.53 13.23 5.83
C THR A 289 25.67 12.54 5.05
N ASP A 290 26.46 11.71 5.73
CA ASP A 290 27.54 10.97 5.09
C ASP A 290 27.02 9.92 4.12
N ALA A 291 25.90 9.25 4.45
CA ALA A 291 25.21 8.29 3.58
C ALA A 291 24.66 8.99 2.32
N GLU A 292 23.99 10.14 2.48
CA GLU A 292 23.50 10.94 1.36
C GLU A 292 24.63 11.37 0.41
N LEU A 293 25.74 11.84 0.94
CA LEU A 293 26.92 12.22 0.15
C LEU A 293 27.58 11.03 -0.56
N SER A 294 27.41 9.83 -0.01
CA SER A 294 27.93 8.59 -0.58
C SER A 294 26.96 7.92 -1.56
N ASN A 295 25.79 8.52 -1.81
CA ASN A 295 24.69 7.96 -2.63
C ASN A 295 24.18 6.60 -2.12
N ILE A 296 24.24 6.34 -0.82
CA ILE A 296 23.62 5.19 -0.19
C ILE A 296 22.10 5.41 -0.18
N THR A 297 21.35 4.40 -0.55
CA THR A 297 19.88 4.45 -0.57
C THR A 297 19.28 3.80 0.68
N PRO A 298 18.02 4.11 1.04
CA PRO A 298 17.32 3.37 2.08
C PRO A 298 17.26 1.87 1.82
N ASP A 299 17.16 1.45 0.56
CA ASP A 299 17.09 0.04 0.17
C ASP A 299 18.42 -0.69 0.39
N ASP A 300 19.56 -0.01 0.17
CA ASP A 300 20.89 -0.57 0.51
C ASP A 300 20.99 -0.84 2.03
N ILE A 301 20.54 0.11 2.86
CA ILE A 301 20.53 -0.04 4.31
C ILE A 301 19.62 -1.20 4.73
N ILE A 302 18.45 -1.33 4.11
CA ILE A 302 17.51 -2.41 4.40
C ILE A 302 18.12 -3.76 4.02
N ALA A 303 18.79 -3.86 2.88
CA ALA A 303 19.48 -5.08 2.48
C ALA A 303 20.56 -5.50 3.51
N ASP A 304 21.34 -4.55 4.01
CA ASP A 304 22.33 -4.79 5.07
C ASP A 304 21.68 -5.24 6.39
N ILE A 305 20.59 -4.59 6.79
CA ILE A 305 19.83 -4.98 8.00
C ILE A 305 19.30 -6.40 7.87
N VAL A 306 18.62 -6.72 6.76
CA VAL A 306 18.05 -8.06 6.52
C VAL A 306 19.14 -9.13 6.48
N SER A 307 20.34 -8.82 5.96
CA SER A 307 21.47 -9.76 5.94
C SER A 307 22.11 -9.97 7.32
N SER A 308 22.09 -8.95 8.18
CA SER A 308 22.75 -8.97 9.49
C SER A 308 21.88 -9.52 10.62
N VAL A 309 20.56 -9.36 10.53
CA VAL A 309 19.62 -9.86 11.55
C VAL A 309 19.26 -11.32 11.25
N VAL A 310 19.76 -12.23 12.08
CA VAL A 310 19.51 -13.67 11.91
C VAL A 310 18.06 -13.99 12.27
N PRO A 311 17.30 -14.62 11.36
CA PRO A 311 15.97 -15.12 11.70
C PRO A 311 16.05 -16.18 12.81
N PRO A 312 15.06 -16.28 13.72
CA PRO A 312 15.04 -17.31 14.75
C PRO A 312 15.04 -18.72 14.13
N GLU A 313 15.80 -19.63 14.76
CA GLU A 313 15.87 -21.02 14.32
C GLU A 313 14.55 -21.76 14.59
N GLY A 314 14.10 -22.59 13.66
CA GLY A 314 13.00 -23.55 13.89
C GLY A 314 11.69 -23.26 13.18
N GLN A 315 11.60 -22.22 12.33
CA GLN A 315 10.41 -22.01 11.49
C GLN A 315 10.57 -22.66 10.11
N ILE A 316 9.51 -23.34 9.66
CA ILE A 316 9.44 -23.96 8.33
C ILE A 316 9.58 -22.84 7.28
N GLN A 317 10.57 -22.94 6.41
CA GLN A 317 10.68 -22.10 5.23
C GLN A 317 9.76 -22.69 4.13
N ASP A 318 9.12 -21.87 3.33
CA ASP A 318 8.24 -22.32 2.22
C ASP A 318 8.93 -23.37 1.28
N ALA A 319 10.26 -23.37 1.23
CA ALA A 319 11.03 -24.35 0.45
C ALA A 319 10.87 -25.80 0.92
N ASP A 320 10.50 -26.04 2.19
CA ASP A 320 10.33 -27.40 2.71
C ASP A 320 8.95 -27.98 2.38
N LEU A 321 7.97 -27.15 2.04
CA LEU A 321 6.63 -27.59 1.63
C LEU A 321 6.57 -28.11 0.18
N LEU A 322 7.56 -27.79 -0.65
CA LEU A 322 7.63 -28.25 -2.05
C LEU A 322 8.29 -29.64 -2.20
N ASN A 323 8.92 -30.17 -1.15
CA ASN A 323 9.61 -31.47 -1.18
C ASN A 323 8.77 -32.65 -0.67
N ASP A 324 7.57 -32.41 -0.16
CA ASP A 324 6.68 -33.49 0.37
C ASP A 324 5.68 -34.00 -0.68
N ALA A 325 6.02 -33.96 -1.97
CA ALA A 325 5.28 -34.68 -2.99
C ALA A 325 5.57 -36.19 -2.82
N PRO A 326 4.56 -37.05 -2.63
CA PRO A 326 4.76 -38.51 -2.50
C PRO A 326 5.39 -39.04 -3.79
N GLU A 327 6.49 -39.79 -3.65
CA GLU A 327 7.11 -40.49 -4.79
C GLU A 327 6.06 -41.35 -5.50
N PRO A 328 6.02 -41.36 -6.84
CA PRO A 328 5.12 -42.24 -7.56
C PRO A 328 5.46 -43.70 -7.24
N SER A 329 4.50 -44.43 -6.67
CA SER A 329 4.60 -45.88 -6.45
C SER A 329 4.92 -46.59 -7.77
N THR A 330 6.11 -47.09 -7.90
CA THR A 330 6.48 -48.08 -8.93
C THR A 330 5.86 -49.41 -8.57
N ASP A 331 4.76 -49.77 -9.22
CA ASP A 331 4.28 -51.13 -9.50
C ASP A 331 4.22 -51.36 -11.02
#